data_135ec9ecbddb76c2ae5b6033f6c7db94
#
_entry.id   135ec9ecbddb76c2ae5b6033f6c7db94
#
_cell.length_a   1.000
_cell.length_b   1.000
_cell.length_c   1.000
_cell.angle_alpha   90.00
_cell.angle_beta   90.00
_cell.angle_gamma   90.00
#
_symmetry.space_group_name_H-M   'P 1'
#
loop_
_entity.id
_entity.type
_entity.pdbx_description
1 polymer ?
#
loop_
_entity_poly.entity_id
_entity_poly.type
_entity_poly.pdbx_seq_one_letter_code
_entity_poly.pdbx_strand_id
1 'polypeptide(L)'
;MEDIFAFGKRREIQVNAATYMFPPVRSAKNGVTDDAVRFTAEEAGKARAKADKYRLSKEEFAIRLKALHEGRDDFMGGEEECERTPDEKMGCMAGRSSFWMTWDGRMTPCGMMNEPVARPFEIGFSDAWKSIYQATDEILLPSECKNCKKRFACMMCGALTIAEGGGCSYKKPEYLCRQTEVFLEEMEKEYQKRETGV
;
A
#
# COMPACT_ATOMS: atom_id res chain seq x y z
N MET A 1 13.63 -16.17 -1.78
CA MET A 1 12.36 -15.74 -2.42
C MET A 1 12.00 -16.68 -3.57
N GLU A 2 12.91 -16.97 -4.49
CA GLU A 2 12.67 -17.87 -5.64
C GLU A 2 12.12 -19.23 -5.23
N ASP A 3 12.77 -19.93 -4.30
CA ASP A 3 12.37 -21.26 -3.83
C ASP A 3 10.95 -21.31 -3.26
N ILE A 4 10.53 -20.22 -2.58
CA ILE A 4 9.19 -20.10 -2.01
C ILE A 4 8.14 -19.99 -3.12
N PHE A 5 8.40 -19.14 -4.14
CA PHE A 5 7.51 -19.05 -5.30
C PHE A 5 7.46 -20.35 -6.12
N ALA A 6 8.63 -20.99 -6.31
CA ALA A 6 8.70 -22.29 -6.97
C ALA A 6 7.96 -23.38 -6.20
N PHE A 7 8.05 -23.38 -4.85
CA PHE A 7 7.28 -24.27 -4.01
C PHE A 7 5.78 -24.03 -4.17
N GLY A 8 5.33 -22.76 -4.12
CA GLY A 8 3.93 -22.39 -4.32
C GLY A 8 3.39 -22.89 -5.66
N LYS A 9 4.13 -22.64 -6.75
CA LYS A 9 3.75 -23.13 -8.10
C LYS A 9 3.59 -24.65 -8.16
N ARG A 10 4.53 -25.41 -7.57
CA ARG A 10 4.44 -26.88 -7.53
C ARG A 10 3.26 -27.42 -6.71
N ARG A 11 2.76 -26.65 -5.76
CA ARG A 11 1.68 -27.03 -4.86
C ARG A 11 0.35 -26.34 -5.17
N GLU A 12 0.30 -25.55 -6.24
CA GLU A 12 -0.87 -24.73 -6.61
C GLU A 12 -1.35 -23.82 -5.47
N ILE A 13 -0.37 -23.32 -4.69
CA ILE A 13 -0.59 -22.38 -3.59
C ILE A 13 -0.19 -20.98 -4.04
N GLN A 14 -1.09 -20.03 -3.87
CA GLN A 14 -0.77 -18.63 -4.13
C GLN A 14 0.24 -18.10 -3.09
N VAL A 15 1.37 -17.58 -3.59
CA VAL A 15 2.40 -16.95 -2.77
C VAL A 15 2.39 -15.45 -2.99
N ASN A 16 2.31 -14.69 -1.90
CA ASN A 16 2.46 -13.25 -1.90
C ASN A 16 3.68 -12.86 -1.06
N ALA A 17 4.42 -11.86 -1.51
CA ALA A 17 5.55 -11.30 -0.77
C ALA A 17 5.21 -9.88 -0.33
N ALA A 18 5.13 -9.64 0.97
CA ALA A 18 5.07 -8.30 1.54
C ALA A 18 6.49 -7.71 1.56
N THR A 19 6.71 -6.67 0.80
CA THR A 19 8.01 -6.00 0.66
C THR A 19 8.05 -4.65 1.36
N TYR A 20 6.94 -4.22 1.89
CA TYR A 20 6.81 -3.02 2.71
C TYR A 20 6.57 -3.41 4.16
N MET A 21 7.39 -2.85 5.05
CA MET A 21 7.18 -2.92 6.50
C MET A 21 6.77 -1.54 6.98
N PHE A 22 5.68 -1.48 7.73
CA PHE A 22 5.27 -0.24 8.37
C PHE A 22 6.34 0.22 9.36
N PRO A 23 6.67 1.52 9.39
CA PRO A 23 7.37 2.05 10.55
C PRO A 23 6.53 1.78 11.81
N PRO A 24 7.14 1.61 12.98
CA PRO A 24 6.43 1.21 14.20
C PRO A 24 5.54 2.32 14.75
N VAL A 25 4.51 2.69 14.01
CA VAL A 25 3.57 3.79 14.34
C VAL A 25 2.86 3.54 15.67
N ARG A 26 2.60 2.26 15.99
CA ARG A 26 1.98 1.88 17.27
C ARG A 26 2.92 2.01 18.46
N SER A 27 4.21 2.01 18.23
CA SER A 27 5.27 2.17 19.26
C SER A 27 5.78 3.60 19.36
N ALA A 28 5.23 4.55 18.61
CA ALA A 28 5.75 5.91 18.49
C ALA A 28 5.83 6.67 19.84
N LYS A 29 5.08 6.25 20.86
CA LYS A 29 5.23 6.77 22.22
C LYS A 29 6.60 6.45 22.85
N ASN A 30 7.32 5.46 22.34
CA ASN A 30 8.59 5.00 22.90
C ASN A 30 9.80 5.34 22.02
N GLY A 31 9.62 6.10 20.95
CA GLY A 31 10.72 6.61 20.13
C GLY A 31 11.55 5.55 19.40
N VAL A 32 11.08 4.32 19.33
CA VAL A 32 11.76 3.26 18.57
C VAL A 32 11.34 3.36 17.12
N THR A 33 11.94 4.30 16.41
CA THR A 33 12.03 4.26 14.95
C THR A 33 13.20 3.34 14.60
N ASP A 34 12.98 2.03 14.68
CA ASP A 34 14.02 1.09 14.30
C ASP A 34 13.98 0.91 12.77
N ASP A 35 14.49 1.91 12.05
CA ASP A 35 14.73 1.83 10.62
C ASP A 35 15.74 0.72 10.27
N ALA A 36 16.47 0.22 11.28
CA ALA A 36 17.48 -0.82 11.11
C ALA A 36 16.90 -2.17 10.69
N VAL A 37 15.62 -2.44 10.94
CA VAL A 37 14.98 -3.74 10.63
C VAL A 37 14.08 -3.70 9.41
N ARG A 38 13.87 -2.54 8.79
CA ARG A 38 13.07 -2.44 7.56
C ARG A 38 13.98 -2.24 6.34
N PHE A 39 13.51 -2.67 5.20
CA PHE A 39 14.18 -2.35 3.95
C PHE A 39 14.29 -0.84 3.74
N THR A 40 15.39 -0.39 3.15
CA THR A 40 15.44 0.91 2.52
C THR A 40 14.43 0.98 1.39
N ALA A 41 14.06 2.18 0.94
CA ALA A 41 13.13 2.34 -0.17
C ALA A 41 13.63 1.63 -1.44
N GLU A 42 14.94 1.66 -1.69
CA GLU A 42 15.61 0.97 -2.79
C GLU A 42 15.48 -0.54 -2.68
N GLU A 43 15.78 -1.10 -1.52
CA GLU A 43 15.67 -2.55 -1.28
C GLU A 43 14.23 -3.03 -1.41
N ALA A 44 13.28 -2.27 -0.87
CA ALA A 44 11.86 -2.59 -0.96
C ALA A 44 11.35 -2.55 -2.41
N GLY A 45 11.79 -1.57 -3.21
CA GLY A 45 11.48 -1.48 -4.64
C GLY A 45 12.02 -2.66 -5.43
N LYS A 46 13.31 -3.00 -5.22
CA LYS A 46 13.94 -4.18 -5.84
C LYS A 46 13.27 -5.48 -5.42
N ALA A 47 12.97 -5.63 -4.13
CA ALA A 47 12.30 -6.84 -3.62
C ALA A 47 10.91 -7.02 -4.22
N ARG A 48 10.17 -5.92 -4.43
CA ARG A 48 8.85 -5.93 -5.07
C ARG A 48 8.93 -6.37 -6.53
N ALA A 49 9.85 -5.82 -7.31
CA ALA A 49 10.08 -6.23 -8.70
C ALA A 49 10.51 -7.70 -8.79
N LYS A 50 11.37 -8.15 -7.87
CA LYS A 50 11.79 -9.53 -7.75
C LYS A 50 10.63 -10.48 -7.41
N ALA A 51 9.68 -10.06 -6.60
CA ALA A 51 8.48 -10.84 -6.31
C ALA A 51 7.61 -11.01 -7.56
N ASP A 52 7.38 -9.94 -8.33
CA ASP A 52 6.66 -10.00 -9.60
C ASP A 52 7.40 -10.86 -10.63
N LYS A 53 8.74 -10.80 -10.68
CA LYS A 53 9.56 -11.68 -11.52
C LYS A 53 9.30 -13.16 -11.30
N TYR A 54 9.20 -13.60 -10.04
CA TYR A 54 9.01 -15.02 -9.72
C TYR A 54 7.54 -15.45 -9.76
N ARG A 55 6.62 -14.52 -9.54
CA ARG A 55 5.19 -14.78 -9.54
C ARG A 55 4.62 -14.92 -10.96
N LEU A 56 5.02 -14.03 -11.87
CA LEU A 56 4.41 -13.85 -13.17
C LEU A 56 5.15 -14.62 -14.26
N SER A 57 4.41 -15.17 -15.23
CA SER A 57 4.96 -15.65 -16.50
C SER A 57 5.58 -14.51 -17.32
N LYS A 58 6.21 -14.80 -18.45
CA LYS A 58 6.76 -13.77 -19.34
C LYS A 58 5.65 -12.86 -19.86
N GLU A 59 4.56 -13.46 -20.30
CA GLU A 59 3.39 -12.77 -20.87
C GLU A 59 2.67 -11.91 -19.82
N GLU A 60 2.40 -12.48 -18.65
CA GLU A 60 1.77 -11.75 -17.54
C GLU A 60 2.64 -10.58 -17.07
N PHE A 61 3.96 -10.75 -17.07
CA PHE A 61 4.91 -9.70 -16.68
C PHE A 61 4.86 -8.54 -17.68
N ALA A 62 4.83 -8.84 -18.99
CA ALA A 62 4.71 -7.83 -20.04
C ALA A 62 3.38 -7.05 -19.94
N ILE A 63 2.26 -7.75 -19.73
CA ILE A 63 0.94 -7.14 -19.52
C ILE A 63 0.97 -6.25 -18.29
N ARG A 64 1.53 -6.73 -17.17
CA ARG A 64 1.66 -5.98 -15.93
C ARG A 64 2.47 -4.69 -16.11
N LEU A 65 3.62 -4.78 -16.78
CA LEU A 65 4.46 -3.61 -17.03
C LEU A 65 3.73 -2.57 -17.88
N LYS A 66 3.08 -3.02 -18.96
CA LYS A 66 2.27 -2.16 -19.83
C LYS A 66 1.16 -1.45 -19.05
N ALA A 67 0.41 -2.17 -18.23
CA ALA A 67 -0.65 -1.61 -17.40
C ALA A 67 -0.13 -0.53 -16.45
N LEU A 68 1.02 -0.75 -15.82
CA LEU A 68 1.68 0.23 -14.94
C LEU A 68 2.07 1.51 -15.69
N HIS A 69 2.54 1.42 -16.94
CA HIS A 69 2.88 2.58 -17.78
C HIS A 69 1.65 3.35 -18.28
N GLU A 70 0.59 2.62 -18.65
CA GLU A 70 -0.67 3.20 -19.14
C GLU A 70 -1.54 3.76 -18.02
N GLY A 71 -1.14 3.56 -16.76
CA GLY A 71 -1.90 4.02 -15.61
C GLY A 71 -3.18 3.23 -15.37
N ARG A 72 -3.21 1.95 -15.80
CA ARG A 72 -4.32 1.02 -15.57
C ARG A 72 -3.98 0.06 -14.44
N ASP A 73 -4.96 -0.28 -13.64
CA ASP A 73 -4.84 -1.30 -12.59
C ASP A 73 -5.60 -2.57 -13.01
N ASP A 74 -5.14 -3.21 -14.08
CA ASP A 74 -5.73 -4.45 -14.59
C ASP A 74 -5.65 -5.63 -13.59
N PHE A 75 -4.99 -5.42 -12.45
CA PHE A 75 -4.76 -6.45 -11.44
C PHE A 75 -5.80 -6.47 -10.30
N MET A 76 -6.63 -5.45 -10.19
CA MET A 76 -7.68 -5.37 -9.17
C MET A 76 -9.06 -5.85 -9.67
N GLY A 77 -9.10 -6.52 -10.83
CA GLY A 77 -10.21 -7.38 -11.26
C GLY A 77 -11.58 -6.69 -11.32
N GLY A 78 -11.68 -5.54 -11.95
CA GLY A 78 -12.96 -4.88 -12.18
C GLY A 78 -12.87 -3.91 -13.34
N GLU A 79 -13.70 -4.12 -14.37
CA GLU A 79 -13.96 -3.16 -15.44
C GLU A 79 -14.76 -1.92 -14.96
N GLU A 80 -14.95 -1.77 -13.66
CA GLU A 80 -15.45 -0.53 -13.10
C GLU A 80 -14.27 0.43 -13.04
N GLU A 81 -14.29 1.43 -13.94
CA GLU A 81 -13.66 2.72 -13.69
C GLU A 81 -14.14 3.18 -12.31
N CYS A 82 -13.40 2.80 -11.26
CA CYS A 82 -13.53 3.46 -9.98
C CYS A 82 -13.20 4.91 -10.29
N GLU A 83 -14.21 5.75 -10.47
CA GLU A 83 -14.05 7.20 -10.45
C GLU A 83 -13.34 7.51 -9.16
N ARG A 84 -12.00 7.49 -9.23
CA ARG A 84 -11.17 7.96 -8.13
C ARG A 84 -11.57 9.39 -7.97
N THR A 85 -12.33 9.62 -6.90
CA THR A 85 -12.82 10.95 -6.57
C THR A 85 -11.66 11.92 -6.72
N PRO A 86 -11.83 13.00 -7.48
CA PRO A 86 -10.77 13.99 -7.71
C PRO A 86 -10.32 14.64 -6.41
N ASP A 87 -10.98 14.32 -5.31
CA ASP A 87 -10.70 14.82 -3.99
C ASP A 87 -9.48 14.10 -3.41
N GLU A 88 -8.65 14.85 -2.74
CA GLU A 88 -7.45 14.42 -2.01
C GLU A 88 -7.78 13.48 -0.82
N LYS A 89 -8.95 12.87 -0.81
CA LYS A 89 -9.45 11.98 0.24
C LYS A 89 -8.94 10.56 0.08
N MET A 90 -8.98 9.81 1.17
CA MET A 90 -8.70 8.38 1.12
C MET A 90 -9.71 7.67 0.20
N GLY A 91 -9.21 6.97 -0.83
CA GLY A 91 -10.04 6.23 -1.79
C GLY A 91 -10.45 4.81 -1.34
N CYS A 92 -10.09 4.36 -0.14
CA CYS A 92 -10.45 3.03 0.35
C CYS A 92 -11.69 3.04 1.23
N MET A 93 -12.24 1.84 1.51
CA MET A 93 -13.46 1.68 2.32
C MET A 93 -13.21 1.66 3.83
N ALA A 94 -11.94 1.80 4.28
CA ALA A 94 -11.59 1.88 5.69
C ALA A 94 -12.28 3.08 6.36
N GLY A 95 -12.94 2.85 7.48
CA GLY A 95 -13.74 3.84 8.20
C GLY A 95 -15.08 4.19 7.53
N ARG A 96 -15.39 3.64 6.33
CA ARG A 96 -16.65 3.91 5.60
C ARG A 96 -17.58 2.71 5.55
N SER A 97 -17.06 1.52 5.22
CA SER A 97 -17.82 0.26 5.25
C SER A 97 -17.14 -0.82 6.10
N SER A 98 -15.95 -0.53 6.61
CA SER A 98 -15.18 -1.42 7.48
C SER A 98 -14.48 -0.64 8.57
N PHE A 99 -14.20 -1.30 9.67
CA PHE A 99 -13.45 -0.77 10.81
C PHE A 99 -12.57 -1.86 11.40
N TRP A 100 -11.64 -1.44 12.26
CA TRP A 100 -10.80 -2.33 13.04
C TRP A 100 -11.07 -2.16 14.52
N MET A 101 -11.21 -3.27 15.26
CA MET A 101 -11.28 -3.27 16.72
C MET A 101 -9.96 -3.79 17.29
N THR A 102 -9.38 -3.00 18.17
CA THR A 102 -8.20 -3.42 18.91
C THR A 102 -8.59 -4.23 20.15
N TRP A 103 -7.66 -4.99 20.70
CA TRP A 103 -7.90 -5.82 21.88
C TRP A 103 -8.29 -5.02 23.14
N ASP A 104 -7.92 -3.73 23.20
CA ASP A 104 -8.26 -2.80 24.29
C ASP A 104 -9.54 -1.99 24.01
N GLY A 105 -10.36 -2.43 23.03
CA GLY A 105 -11.68 -1.90 22.75
C GLY A 105 -11.70 -0.58 21.98
N ARG A 106 -10.60 -0.17 21.35
CA ARG A 106 -10.59 0.98 20.45
C ARG A 106 -11.08 0.59 19.06
N MET A 107 -11.87 1.43 18.45
CA MET A 107 -12.29 1.35 17.04
C MET A 107 -11.46 2.34 16.23
N THR A 108 -10.85 1.87 15.14
CA THR A 108 -10.07 2.68 14.17
C THR A 108 -10.53 2.38 12.75
N PRO A 109 -10.26 3.23 11.76
CA PRO A 109 -10.63 2.97 10.36
C PRO A 109 -10.05 1.66 9.82
N CYS A 110 -8.78 1.38 10.12
CA CYS A 110 -8.11 0.13 9.72
C CYS A 110 -7.05 -0.28 10.75
N GLY A 111 -6.58 -1.54 10.66
CA GLY A 111 -5.60 -2.11 11.58
C GLY A 111 -4.22 -1.44 11.56
N MET A 112 -3.94 -0.59 10.57
CA MET A 112 -2.67 0.11 10.41
C MET A 112 -2.71 1.56 10.89
N MET A 113 -3.88 2.04 11.35
CA MET A 113 -4.08 3.42 11.82
C MET A 113 -4.29 3.43 13.33
N ASN A 114 -3.69 4.41 14.00
CA ASN A 114 -3.95 4.67 15.42
C ASN A 114 -5.01 5.75 15.62
N GLU A 115 -5.17 6.62 14.66
CA GLU A 115 -6.15 7.72 14.62
C GLU A 115 -6.83 7.77 13.25
N PRO A 116 -8.07 8.21 13.16
CA PRO A 116 -8.96 8.55 14.29
C PRO A 116 -9.34 7.32 15.12
N VAL A 117 -9.71 7.55 16.38
CA VAL A 117 -10.10 6.49 17.32
C VAL A 117 -11.41 6.82 18.01
N ALA A 118 -12.26 5.80 18.20
CA ALA A 118 -13.46 5.86 19.02
C ALA A 118 -13.49 4.68 20.01
N ARG A 119 -14.31 4.80 21.05
CA ARG A 119 -14.46 3.76 22.11
C ARG A 119 -15.90 3.29 22.18
N PRO A 120 -16.31 2.32 21.33
CA PRO A 120 -17.71 1.89 21.24
C PRO A 120 -18.27 1.29 22.53
N PHE A 121 -17.44 0.76 23.41
CA PHE A 121 -17.86 0.26 24.73
C PHE A 121 -18.15 1.38 25.74
N GLU A 122 -17.70 2.61 25.47
CA GLU A 122 -17.95 3.77 26.33
C GLU A 122 -19.12 4.63 25.81
N ILE A 123 -19.19 4.83 24.48
CA ILE A 123 -20.17 5.76 23.86
C ILE A 123 -21.25 5.05 23.01
N GLY A 124 -21.21 3.73 22.92
CA GLY A 124 -22.07 2.94 22.05
C GLY A 124 -21.53 2.80 20.62
N PHE A 125 -21.90 1.69 19.97
CA PHE A 125 -21.38 1.35 18.63
C PHE A 125 -21.79 2.37 17.56
N SER A 126 -23.06 2.80 17.59
CA SER A 126 -23.59 3.72 16.56
C SER A 126 -22.85 5.06 16.55
N ASP A 127 -22.63 5.64 17.75
CA ASP A 127 -21.94 6.93 17.86
C ASP A 127 -20.45 6.79 17.55
N ALA A 128 -19.83 5.71 18.00
CA ALA A 128 -18.43 5.41 17.66
C ALA A 128 -18.23 5.25 16.15
N TRP A 129 -19.11 4.50 15.49
CA TRP A 129 -19.07 4.31 14.04
C TRP A 129 -19.25 5.63 13.29
N LYS A 130 -20.24 6.42 13.67
CA LYS A 130 -20.48 7.74 13.06
C LYS A 130 -19.26 8.66 13.22
N SER A 131 -18.65 8.67 14.39
CA SER A 131 -17.44 9.45 14.66
C SER A 131 -16.27 9.03 13.77
N ILE A 132 -16.02 7.71 13.66
CA ILE A 132 -14.95 7.17 12.78
C ILE A 132 -15.23 7.51 11.33
N TYR A 133 -16.46 7.35 10.86
CA TYR A 133 -16.85 7.67 9.49
C TYR A 133 -16.54 9.13 9.15
N GLN A 134 -17.02 10.07 9.97
CA GLN A 134 -16.82 11.50 9.77
C GLN A 134 -15.33 11.88 9.79
N ALA A 135 -14.60 11.42 10.81
CA ALA A 135 -13.18 11.73 10.93
C ALA A 135 -12.33 11.12 9.81
N THR A 136 -12.71 9.93 9.31
CA THR A 136 -12.03 9.31 8.16
C THR A 136 -12.24 10.10 6.89
N ASP A 137 -13.43 10.67 6.71
CA ASP A 137 -13.76 11.46 5.51
C ASP A 137 -13.00 12.79 5.44
N GLU A 138 -12.47 13.26 6.56
CA GLU A 138 -11.60 14.44 6.64
C GLU A 138 -10.12 14.17 6.39
N ILE A 139 -9.71 12.89 6.26
CA ILE A 139 -8.32 12.55 5.98
C ILE A 139 -7.97 12.90 4.53
N LEU A 140 -7.13 13.92 4.37
CA LEU A 140 -6.60 14.34 3.09
C LEU A 140 -5.26 13.66 2.79
N LEU A 141 -5.06 13.30 1.53
CA LEU A 141 -3.80 12.76 1.00
C LEU A 141 -2.96 13.91 0.42
N PRO A 142 -1.64 13.73 0.20
CA PRO A 142 -0.80 14.76 -0.37
C PRO A 142 -1.31 15.20 -1.75
N SER A 143 -1.41 16.51 -1.95
CA SER A 143 -1.88 17.12 -3.21
C SER A 143 -1.03 16.71 -4.41
N GLU A 144 0.28 16.53 -4.21
CA GLU A 144 1.23 16.05 -5.22
C GLU A 144 0.93 14.66 -5.73
N CYS A 145 0.23 13.85 -4.92
CA CYS A 145 -0.13 12.49 -5.30
C CYS A 145 -1.34 12.42 -6.24
N LYS A 146 -2.15 13.47 -6.32
CA LYS A 146 -3.36 13.54 -7.14
C LYS A 146 -3.06 13.30 -8.63
N ASN A 147 -2.06 14.01 -9.16
CA ASN A 147 -1.68 13.95 -10.57
C ASN A 147 -0.36 13.19 -10.80
N CYS A 148 0.05 12.37 -9.86
CA CYS A 148 1.30 11.63 -9.97
C CYS A 148 1.18 10.51 -11.02
N LYS A 149 2.02 10.58 -12.06
CA LYS A 149 2.07 9.57 -13.13
C LYS A 149 2.37 8.15 -12.64
N LYS A 150 3.02 8.01 -11.47
CA LYS A 150 3.36 6.72 -10.85
C LYS A 150 2.26 6.21 -9.88
N ARG A 151 1.11 6.87 -9.84
CA ARG A 151 0.04 6.59 -8.87
C ARG A 151 -0.45 5.14 -8.90
N PHE A 152 -0.54 4.54 -10.09
CA PHE A 152 -0.98 3.16 -10.28
C PHE A 152 0.04 2.11 -9.86
N ALA A 153 1.32 2.45 -9.93
CA ALA A 153 2.39 1.60 -9.41
C ALA A 153 2.63 1.80 -7.90
N CYS A 154 2.14 2.91 -7.35
CA CYS A 154 2.39 3.29 -5.96
C CYS A 154 1.43 2.55 -5.02
N MET A 155 1.97 2.02 -3.92
CA MET A 155 1.19 1.37 -2.86
C MET A 155 0.53 2.37 -1.88
N MET A 156 0.57 3.67 -2.18
CA MET A 156 0.11 4.72 -1.28
C MET A 156 -1.36 4.56 -0.89
N CYS A 157 -1.61 4.59 0.40
CA CYS A 157 -2.94 4.70 1.01
C CYS A 157 -2.86 5.64 2.23
N GLY A 158 -3.99 6.00 2.81
CA GLY A 158 -4.02 6.90 3.97
C GLY A 158 -3.16 6.45 5.14
N ALA A 159 -3.21 5.16 5.48
CA ALA A 159 -2.40 4.62 6.57
C ALA A 159 -0.89 4.69 6.29
N LEU A 160 -0.47 4.35 5.05
CA LEU A 160 0.92 4.45 4.63
C LEU A 160 1.41 5.90 4.62
N THR A 161 0.57 6.81 4.15
CA THR A 161 0.92 8.24 4.09
C THR A 161 1.11 8.83 5.49
N ILE A 162 0.20 8.50 6.42
CA ILE A 162 0.32 8.89 7.83
C ILE A 162 1.60 8.31 8.45
N ALA A 163 1.87 7.03 8.22
CA ALA A 163 3.03 6.35 8.78
C ALA A 163 4.35 6.96 8.28
N GLU A 164 4.49 7.18 6.99
CA GLU A 164 5.70 7.75 6.38
C GLU A 164 5.78 9.28 6.57
N GLY A 165 4.65 9.93 6.76
CA GLY A 165 4.55 11.37 7.01
C GLY A 165 4.80 11.79 8.46
N GLY A 166 5.12 10.85 9.36
CA GLY A 166 5.30 11.14 10.78
C GLY A 166 4.02 11.56 11.49
N GLY A 167 2.88 10.97 11.10
CA GLY A 167 1.54 11.28 11.63
C GLY A 167 0.72 12.22 10.73
N CYS A 168 1.30 12.77 9.66
CA CYS A 168 0.62 13.69 8.75
C CYS A 168 0.20 13.00 7.45
N SER A 169 -1.10 12.93 7.16
CA SER A 169 -1.63 12.31 5.95
C SER A 169 -1.35 13.09 4.67
N TYR A 170 -1.25 14.41 4.77
CA TYR A 170 -1.02 15.33 3.64
C TYR A 170 0.46 15.56 3.32
N LYS A 171 1.38 14.95 4.05
CA LYS A 171 2.81 15.04 3.77
C LYS A 171 3.20 13.98 2.74
N LYS A 172 3.93 14.40 1.69
CA LYS A 172 4.41 13.51 0.64
C LYS A 172 5.27 12.37 1.23
N PRO A 173 4.92 11.09 0.96
CA PRO A 173 5.64 9.94 1.52
C PRO A 173 6.87 9.60 0.67
N GLU A 174 7.99 10.28 0.90
CA GLU A 174 9.21 10.16 0.09
C GLU A 174 9.72 8.71 -0.02
N TYR A 175 9.60 7.93 1.07
CA TYR A 175 9.94 6.52 1.04
C TYR A 175 9.15 5.76 -0.02
N LEU A 176 7.82 5.95 -0.08
CA LEU A 176 6.97 5.28 -1.06
C LEU A 176 7.22 5.77 -2.49
N CYS A 177 7.54 7.05 -2.64
CA CYS A 177 7.92 7.62 -3.93
C CYS A 177 9.18 6.95 -4.47
N ARG A 178 10.22 6.86 -3.64
CA ARG A 178 11.48 6.23 -4.03
C ARG A 178 11.35 4.73 -4.26
N GLN A 179 10.62 4.02 -3.40
CA GLN A 179 10.30 2.60 -3.59
C GLN A 179 9.62 2.35 -4.93
N THR A 180 8.66 3.20 -5.29
CA THR A 180 7.91 3.05 -6.56
C THR A 180 8.79 3.32 -7.77
N GLU A 181 9.67 4.31 -7.70
CA GLU A 181 10.66 4.59 -8.76
C GLU A 181 11.55 3.39 -9.03
N VAL A 182 12.18 2.88 -7.99
CA VAL A 182 13.07 1.71 -8.09
C VAL A 182 12.30 0.48 -8.56
N PHE A 183 11.07 0.29 -8.07
CA PHE A 183 10.23 -0.81 -8.56
C PHE A 183 10.03 -0.75 -10.08
N LEU A 184 9.65 0.40 -10.62
CA LEU A 184 9.44 0.57 -12.06
C LEU A 184 10.74 0.40 -12.86
N GLU A 185 11.85 0.96 -12.39
CA GLU A 185 13.17 0.79 -13.00
C GLU A 185 13.59 -0.70 -13.08
N GLU A 186 13.38 -1.46 -12.02
CA GLU A 186 13.74 -2.87 -11.97
C GLU A 186 12.79 -3.74 -12.81
N MET A 187 11.50 -3.38 -12.88
CA MET A 187 10.54 -4.03 -13.77
C MET A 187 10.95 -3.86 -15.23
N GLU A 188 11.37 -2.67 -15.64
CA GLU A 188 11.84 -2.38 -16.99
C GLU A 188 13.11 -3.19 -17.33
N LYS A 189 14.10 -3.18 -16.44
CA LYS A 189 15.32 -3.97 -16.60
C LYS A 189 15.04 -5.47 -16.75
N GLU A 190 14.13 -5.99 -15.95
CA GLU A 190 13.76 -7.42 -16.03
C GLU A 190 13.02 -7.75 -17.33
N TYR A 191 12.15 -6.84 -17.78
CA TYR A 191 11.45 -7.01 -19.06
C TYR A 191 12.45 -7.10 -20.23
N GLN A 192 13.41 -6.17 -20.29
CA GLN A 192 14.44 -6.16 -21.32
C GLN A 192 15.26 -7.45 -21.33
N LYS A 193 15.65 -7.96 -20.14
CA LYS A 193 16.34 -9.26 -20.03
C LYS A 193 15.52 -10.41 -20.58
N ARG A 194 14.21 -10.44 -20.31
CA ARG A 194 13.31 -11.48 -20.81
C ARG A 194 13.11 -11.44 -22.33
N GLU A 195 13.19 -10.25 -22.93
CA GLU A 195 13.09 -10.09 -24.38
C GLU A 195 14.40 -10.47 -25.09
N THR A 196 15.55 -10.11 -24.53
CA THR A 196 16.87 -10.37 -25.15
C THR A 196 17.42 -11.77 -24.86
N GLY A 197 16.84 -12.49 -23.89
CA GLY A 197 17.28 -13.83 -23.51
C GLY A 197 18.64 -13.86 -22.79
N VAL A 198 19.10 -12.72 -22.25
CA VAL A 198 20.36 -12.59 -21.50
C VAL A 198 20.11 -12.57 -20.00
#